data_98f759e95922653ffe419b4c27482319
#
_entry.id   98f759e95922653ffe419b4c27482319
#
_cell.length_a   1.000
_cell.length_b   1.000
_cell.length_c   1.000
_cell.angle_alpha   90.00
_cell.angle_beta   90.00
_cell.angle_gamma   90.00
#
_symmetry.space_group_name_H-M   'P 1'
#
loop_
_entity.id
_entity.type
_entity.pdbx_description
1 polymer ?
#
loop_
_entity_poly.entity_id
_entity_poly.type
_entity_poly.pdbx_seq_one_letter_code
_entity_poly.pdbx_strand_id
1 'polypeptide(L)'
;MKILYFDPILGASGDMILAALIDLGVPKDYLKKKLRFIPNFELKVSQVQRHGISAQHMKFKIKGKIKENGFIPLINKSGLSPSIKATAITIINRIFEIEKKVHRAAHLHLHELADADTLLDITGALVAIDYLKVDKIYSKSLKAGKGFIKTVEGNMPAFNFATAELLKDFPVEFLPISAELTTPTGAAIISTVAEPADNLILSKIISIGMGTGTQDIKDYPNLLRVFIGESDEKLHDECTIIKTNIDDMNPQDYDLVFEKLYEAGALEVFLTPIIMKHSRPGVLLTVLCQKNKTKIVDILFKETTTLGIRIESTKRLKLRRKIIKVKTPYGNIRVKTAEIGNKTRFSLEYQDLKKIAQKNNLSLRELRNELTKFVEKKIFRQTPS
;
A
#
# COMPACT_ATOMS: atom_id res chain seq x y z
N MET A 1 7.30 4.35 12.43
CA MET A 1 6.31 4.79 11.43
C MET A 1 4.93 4.45 11.96
N LYS A 2 4.01 5.44 12.01
CA LYS A 2 2.63 5.23 12.49
C LYS A 2 1.77 4.62 11.39
N ILE A 3 1.17 3.48 11.66
CA ILE A 3 0.42 2.69 10.68
C ILE A 3 -1.04 2.59 11.08
N LEU A 4 -1.93 2.67 10.10
CA LEU A 4 -3.31 2.20 10.20
C LEU A 4 -3.40 0.83 9.52
N TYR A 5 -3.94 -0.17 10.20
CA TYR A 5 -4.08 -1.52 9.67
C TYR A 5 -5.53 -2.00 9.78
N PHE A 6 -6.16 -2.23 8.64
CA PHE A 6 -7.47 -2.84 8.56
C PHE A 6 -7.35 -4.35 8.67
N ASP A 7 -8.06 -4.94 9.62
CA ASP A 7 -8.17 -6.38 9.84
C ASP A 7 -9.65 -6.80 9.79
N PRO A 8 -10.18 -7.05 8.59
CA PRO A 8 -11.54 -7.53 8.43
C PRO A 8 -11.68 -8.92 9.06
N ILE A 9 -12.36 -9.00 10.21
CA ILE A 9 -12.65 -10.28 10.88
C ILE A 9 -13.61 -11.07 10.03
N LEU A 10 -14.72 -10.41 9.60
CA LEU A 10 -15.71 -11.01 8.74
C LEU A 10 -16.05 -10.14 7.54
N GLY A 11 -16.18 -8.83 7.70
CA GLY A 11 -16.61 -7.97 6.62
C GLY A 11 -15.97 -6.58 6.63
N ALA A 12 -16.27 -5.83 5.56
CA ALA A 12 -15.90 -4.43 5.41
C ALA A 12 -16.95 -3.69 4.59
N SER A 13 -17.58 -2.70 5.20
CA SER A 13 -18.49 -1.76 4.55
C SER A 13 -18.14 -0.33 4.95
N GLY A 14 -18.67 0.67 4.27
CA GLY A 14 -18.35 2.07 4.55
C GLY A 14 -18.67 2.48 5.98
N ASP A 15 -19.84 2.09 6.47
CA ASP A 15 -20.29 2.32 7.85
C ASP A 15 -19.39 1.61 8.88
N MET A 16 -18.96 0.36 8.62
CA MET A 16 -18.02 -0.37 9.47
C MET A 16 -16.66 0.31 9.56
N ILE A 17 -16.15 0.81 8.44
CA ILE A 17 -14.88 1.55 8.39
C ILE A 17 -14.98 2.79 9.26
N LEU A 18 -16.02 3.61 9.05
CA LEU A 18 -16.23 4.82 9.84
C LEU A 18 -16.44 4.54 11.32
N ALA A 19 -17.24 3.52 11.65
CA ALA A 19 -17.49 3.11 13.03
C ALA A 19 -16.18 2.73 13.73
N ALA A 20 -15.31 1.92 13.10
CA ALA A 20 -14.02 1.54 13.64
C ALA A 20 -13.07 2.74 13.82
N LEU A 21 -13.08 3.69 12.88
CA LEU A 21 -12.26 4.91 12.98
C LEU A 21 -12.76 5.85 14.10
N ILE A 22 -14.06 5.91 14.33
CA ILE A 22 -14.63 6.65 15.48
C ILE A 22 -14.21 5.98 16.80
N ASP A 23 -14.25 4.65 16.86
CA ASP A 23 -13.80 3.89 18.04
C ASP A 23 -12.30 4.08 18.33
N LEU A 24 -11.48 4.33 17.30
CA LEU A 24 -10.07 4.73 17.43
C LEU A 24 -9.87 6.16 17.98
N GLY A 25 -10.94 6.90 18.24
CA GLY A 25 -10.89 8.22 18.84
C GLY A 25 -11.11 9.39 17.87
N VAL A 26 -11.58 9.14 16.63
CA VAL A 26 -11.98 10.25 15.74
C VAL A 26 -13.28 10.88 16.27
N PRO A 27 -13.28 12.18 16.65
CA PRO A 27 -14.46 12.80 17.23
C PRO A 27 -15.61 12.91 16.22
N LYS A 28 -16.80 12.46 16.59
CA LYS A 28 -18.00 12.56 15.75
C LYS A 28 -18.33 13.99 15.33
N ASP A 29 -18.09 14.96 16.20
CA ASP A 29 -18.38 16.37 15.91
C ASP A 29 -17.36 16.96 14.91
N TYR A 30 -16.12 16.47 14.91
CA TYR A 30 -15.15 16.80 13.86
C TYR A 30 -15.64 16.30 12.50
N LEU A 31 -16.11 15.06 12.41
CA LEU A 31 -16.68 14.49 11.19
C LEU A 31 -17.89 15.31 10.73
N LYS A 32 -18.85 15.58 11.60
CA LYS A 32 -20.03 16.41 11.27
C LYS A 32 -19.61 17.78 10.71
N LYS A 33 -18.64 18.44 11.35
CA LYS A 33 -18.14 19.74 10.90
C LYS A 33 -17.50 19.67 9.52
N LYS A 34 -16.72 18.63 9.23
CA LYS A 34 -16.02 18.45 7.95
C LYS A 34 -16.97 18.05 6.83
N LEU A 35 -18.00 17.28 7.13
CA LEU A 35 -18.98 16.77 6.17
C LEU A 35 -20.16 17.71 5.93
N ARG A 36 -20.24 18.88 6.57
CA ARG A 36 -21.35 19.85 6.46
C ARG A 36 -21.65 20.35 5.03
N PHE A 37 -20.75 20.09 4.06
CA PHE A 37 -20.99 20.39 2.65
C PHE A 37 -22.02 19.44 2.00
N ILE A 38 -22.30 18.30 2.67
CA ILE A 38 -23.39 17.40 2.30
C ILE A 38 -24.62 17.83 3.13
N PRO A 39 -25.74 18.21 2.50
CA PRO A 39 -26.88 18.74 3.22
C PRO A 39 -27.71 17.64 3.91
N ASN A 40 -28.41 18.04 4.97
CA ASN A 40 -29.51 17.27 5.57
C ASN A 40 -29.16 15.86 6.03
N PHE A 41 -27.98 15.63 6.61
CA PHE A 41 -27.66 14.38 7.24
C PHE A 41 -27.53 14.49 8.76
N GLU A 42 -27.81 13.38 9.45
CA GLU A 42 -27.55 13.18 10.88
C GLU A 42 -26.64 11.96 11.05
N LEU A 43 -25.56 12.10 11.79
CA LEU A 43 -24.65 11.01 12.14
C LEU A 43 -25.09 10.45 13.50
N LYS A 44 -25.50 9.19 13.52
CA LYS A 44 -25.81 8.42 14.74
C LYS A 44 -24.71 7.41 14.98
N VAL A 45 -24.19 7.41 16.21
CA VAL A 45 -23.18 6.46 16.67
C VAL A 45 -23.68 5.81 17.95
N SER A 46 -23.63 4.50 18.01
CA SER A 46 -24.05 3.71 19.17
C SER A 46 -23.09 2.56 19.41
N GLN A 47 -22.92 2.21 20.67
CA GLN A 47 -22.19 1.01 21.04
C GLN A 47 -23.14 -0.19 21.00
N VAL A 48 -22.72 -1.27 20.38
CA VAL A 48 -23.50 -2.52 20.27
C VAL A 48 -22.59 -3.72 20.59
N GLN A 49 -23.21 -4.84 20.90
CA GLN A 49 -22.51 -6.10 21.10
C GLN A 49 -22.77 -7.04 19.92
N ARG A 50 -21.72 -7.70 19.44
CA ARG A 50 -21.76 -8.76 18.44
C ARG A 50 -21.02 -9.98 19.00
N HIS A 51 -21.73 -11.08 19.25
CA HIS A 51 -21.15 -12.29 19.86
C HIS A 51 -20.35 -11.99 21.15
N GLY A 52 -20.86 -11.11 22.02
CA GLY A 52 -20.18 -10.71 23.26
C GLY A 52 -19.05 -9.69 23.08
N ILE A 53 -18.71 -9.30 21.86
CA ILE A 53 -17.70 -8.29 21.57
C ILE A 53 -18.36 -6.93 21.41
N SER A 54 -17.87 -5.94 22.16
CA SER A 54 -18.33 -4.56 22.03
C SER A 54 -17.73 -3.89 20.81
N ALA A 55 -18.55 -3.22 20.00
CA ALA A 55 -18.14 -2.49 18.82
C ALA A 55 -18.98 -1.23 18.61
N GLN A 56 -18.43 -0.27 17.88
CA GLN A 56 -19.20 0.89 17.43
C GLN A 56 -20.04 0.51 16.21
N HIS A 57 -21.27 0.97 16.22
CA HIS A 57 -22.17 0.96 15.07
C HIS A 57 -22.48 2.39 14.67
N MET A 58 -22.37 2.68 13.39
CA MET A 58 -22.61 4.00 12.85
C MET A 58 -23.69 3.95 11.76
N LYS A 59 -24.52 4.96 11.70
CA LYS A 59 -25.53 5.12 10.65
C LYS A 59 -25.74 6.59 10.33
N PHE A 60 -25.81 6.90 9.04
CA PHE A 60 -26.32 8.18 8.57
C PHE A 60 -27.85 8.13 8.43
N LYS A 61 -28.52 9.20 8.86
CA LYS A 61 -29.89 9.48 8.48
C LYS A 61 -29.90 10.68 7.55
N ILE A 62 -30.35 10.49 6.33
CA ILE A 62 -30.31 11.50 5.29
C ILE A 62 -31.74 11.89 4.92
N LYS A 63 -31.97 13.20 4.82
CA LYS A 63 -33.23 13.75 4.31
C LYS A 63 -33.01 14.31 2.91
N GLY A 64 -33.69 13.69 1.92
CA GLY A 64 -33.53 14.04 0.50
C GLY A 64 -32.60 13.10 -0.27
N LYS A 65 -32.60 13.23 -1.59
CA LYS A 65 -31.76 12.44 -2.50
C LYS A 65 -30.70 13.36 -3.12
N ILE A 66 -29.45 12.91 -3.16
CA ILE A 66 -28.39 13.55 -3.93
C ILE A 66 -28.16 12.68 -5.16
N LYS A 67 -28.37 13.23 -6.34
CA LYS A 67 -28.11 12.49 -7.59
C LYS A 67 -26.60 12.28 -7.76
N GLU A 68 -26.21 11.20 -8.38
CA GLU A 68 -24.81 10.80 -8.67
C GLU A 68 -23.99 11.90 -9.32
N ASN A 69 -24.56 12.62 -10.29
CA ASN A 69 -23.91 13.74 -10.96
C ASN A 69 -23.62 14.94 -10.04
N GLY A 70 -24.21 14.97 -8.85
CA GLY A 70 -23.98 15.96 -7.81
C GLY A 70 -22.79 15.67 -6.89
N PHE A 71 -22.26 14.43 -6.85
CA PHE A 71 -21.21 14.04 -5.90
C PHE A 71 -19.90 14.80 -6.12
N ILE A 72 -19.38 14.77 -7.33
CA ILE A 72 -18.12 15.45 -7.66
C ILE A 72 -18.21 16.98 -7.51
N PRO A 73 -19.28 17.65 -7.99
CA PRO A 73 -19.50 19.06 -7.71
C PRO A 73 -19.54 19.42 -6.23
N LEU A 74 -20.19 18.61 -5.38
CA LEU A 74 -20.24 18.83 -3.93
C LEU A 74 -18.85 18.70 -3.30
N ILE A 75 -18.08 17.67 -3.66
CA ILE A 75 -16.70 17.48 -3.19
C ILE A 75 -15.83 18.68 -3.60
N ASN A 76 -15.90 19.13 -4.85
CA ASN A 76 -15.11 20.23 -5.35
C ASN A 76 -15.40 21.54 -4.61
N LYS A 77 -16.66 21.80 -4.28
CA LYS A 77 -17.08 22.97 -3.49
C LYS A 77 -16.81 22.84 -2.00
N SER A 78 -16.47 21.65 -1.49
CA SER A 78 -16.21 21.40 -0.07
C SER A 78 -14.95 22.10 0.43
N GLY A 79 -14.86 22.34 1.75
CA GLY A 79 -13.64 22.80 2.42
C GLY A 79 -12.65 21.68 2.76
N LEU A 80 -12.70 20.52 2.08
CA LEU A 80 -11.76 19.42 2.27
C LEU A 80 -10.41 19.71 1.63
N SER A 81 -9.34 19.07 2.12
CA SER A 81 -8.00 19.22 1.55
C SER A 81 -7.94 18.70 0.09
N PRO A 82 -7.04 19.21 -0.74
CA PRO A 82 -6.88 18.73 -2.13
C PRO A 82 -6.65 17.23 -2.23
N SER A 83 -5.89 16.65 -1.29
CA SER A 83 -5.62 15.22 -1.25
C SER A 83 -6.90 14.41 -0.99
N ILE A 84 -7.70 14.80 0.01
CA ILE A 84 -8.98 14.13 0.31
C ILE A 84 -9.92 14.22 -0.89
N LYS A 85 -10.04 15.40 -1.52
CA LYS A 85 -10.89 15.60 -2.71
C LYS A 85 -10.48 14.67 -3.84
N ALA A 86 -9.18 14.65 -4.17
CA ALA A 86 -8.66 13.80 -5.25
C ALA A 86 -8.93 12.32 -4.99
N THR A 87 -8.65 11.83 -3.78
CA THR A 87 -8.90 10.42 -3.43
C THR A 87 -10.39 10.08 -3.43
N ALA A 88 -11.25 10.96 -2.90
CA ALA A 88 -12.71 10.76 -2.93
C ALA A 88 -13.25 10.66 -4.35
N ILE A 89 -12.81 11.56 -5.24
CA ILE A 89 -13.20 11.55 -6.66
C ILE A 89 -12.71 10.27 -7.35
N THR A 90 -11.49 9.82 -7.05
CA THR A 90 -10.96 8.56 -7.59
C THR A 90 -11.82 7.37 -7.17
N ILE A 91 -12.19 7.27 -5.88
CA ILE A 91 -13.05 6.18 -5.38
C ILE A 91 -14.42 6.21 -6.06
N ILE A 92 -15.06 7.37 -6.14
CA ILE A 92 -16.38 7.54 -6.76
C ILE A 92 -16.35 7.16 -8.24
N ASN A 93 -15.35 7.64 -8.97
CA ASN A 93 -15.23 7.31 -10.40
C ASN A 93 -15.04 5.80 -10.61
N ARG A 94 -14.20 5.13 -9.78
CA ARG A 94 -14.03 3.67 -9.84
C ARG A 94 -15.36 2.93 -9.62
N ILE A 95 -16.14 3.34 -8.63
CA ILE A 95 -17.47 2.75 -8.37
C ILE A 95 -18.36 2.94 -9.60
N PHE A 96 -18.48 4.16 -10.11
CA PHE A 96 -19.36 4.47 -11.24
C PHE A 96 -18.94 3.78 -12.54
N GLU A 97 -17.66 3.68 -12.84
CA GLU A 97 -17.14 2.95 -14.01
C GLU A 97 -17.47 1.46 -13.93
N ILE A 98 -17.33 0.87 -12.76
CA ILE A 98 -17.61 -0.56 -12.55
C ILE A 98 -19.10 -0.85 -12.64
N GLU A 99 -19.94 -0.02 -12.06
CA GLU A 99 -21.39 -0.13 -12.17
C GLU A 99 -21.85 -0.06 -13.63
N LYS A 100 -21.32 0.90 -14.39
CA LYS A 100 -21.57 0.97 -15.85
C LYS A 100 -21.18 -0.31 -16.59
N LYS A 101 -20.03 -0.88 -16.21
CA LYS A 101 -19.53 -2.11 -16.81
C LYS A 101 -20.40 -3.32 -16.48
N VAL A 102 -20.83 -3.44 -15.22
CA VAL A 102 -21.64 -4.57 -14.71
C VAL A 102 -23.05 -4.54 -15.32
N HIS A 103 -23.70 -3.40 -15.35
CA HIS A 103 -25.09 -3.28 -15.82
C HIS A 103 -25.20 -3.08 -17.33
N ARG A 104 -24.09 -2.91 -18.07
CA ARG A 104 -24.07 -2.68 -19.54
C ARG A 104 -25.09 -1.64 -20.02
N ALA A 105 -25.47 -0.69 -19.17
CA ALA A 105 -26.57 0.25 -19.41
C ALA A 105 -26.07 1.61 -19.86
N ALA A 106 -26.65 2.15 -20.94
CA ALA A 106 -26.40 3.51 -21.41
C ALA A 106 -26.94 4.58 -20.44
N HIS A 107 -27.99 4.23 -19.68
CA HIS A 107 -28.57 5.07 -18.62
C HIS A 107 -28.54 4.31 -17.31
N LEU A 108 -27.63 4.75 -16.42
CA LEU A 108 -27.51 4.18 -15.08
C LEU A 108 -28.67 4.65 -14.19
N HIS A 109 -29.50 3.72 -13.77
CA HIS A 109 -30.24 3.86 -12.53
C HIS A 109 -29.42 3.13 -11.46
N LEU A 110 -28.46 3.82 -10.84
CA LEU A 110 -27.70 3.34 -9.70
C LEU A 110 -28.64 3.28 -8.49
N HIS A 111 -29.41 2.17 -8.37
CA HIS A 111 -30.45 2.05 -7.36
C HIS A 111 -29.89 1.96 -5.92
N GLU A 112 -28.66 1.46 -5.73
CA GLU A 112 -28.09 1.25 -4.39
C GLU A 112 -26.80 2.02 -4.08
N LEU A 113 -25.95 2.34 -5.09
CA LEU A 113 -24.64 2.97 -4.86
C LEU A 113 -24.58 4.48 -5.13
N ALA A 114 -25.65 5.07 -5.67
CA ALA A 114 -25.76 6.52 -5.89
C ALA A 114 -26.50 7.22 -4.75
N ASP A 115 -26.54 6.62 -3.57
CA ASP A 115 -27.18 7.26 -2.43
C ASP A 115 -26.17 8.17 -1.70
N ALA A 116 -26.67 9.20 -1.06
CA ALA A 116 -25.87 10.14 -0.28
C ALA A 116 -25.09 9.44 0.86
N ASP A 117 -25.50 8.23 1.25
CA ASP A 117 -24.79 7.36 2.18
C ASP A 117 -23.41 6.99 1.65
N THR A 118 -23.29 6.58 0.39
CA THR A 118 -22.02 6.27 -0.25
C THR A 118 -21.06 7.47 -0.25
N LEU A 119 -21.58 8.67 -0.56
CA LEU A 119 -20.77 9.90 -0.52
C LEU A 119 -20.27 10.21 0.89
N LEU A 120 -21.14 10.04 1.91
CA LEU A 120 -20.80 10.26 3.32
C LEU A 120 -19.80 9.23 3.82
N ASP A 121 -19.94 7.97 3.48
CA ASP A 121 -19.03 6.89 3.86
C ASP A 121 -17.63 7.13 3.30
N ILE A 122 -17.53 7.42 1.99
CA ILE A 122 -16.25 7.67 1.33
C ILE A 122 -15.56 8.91 1.92
N THR A 123 -16.26 10.04 1.92
CA THR A 123 -15.66 11.30 2.38
C THR A 123 -15.41 11.28 3.89
N GLY A 124 -16.28 10.65 4.66
CA GLY A 124 -16.14 10.47 6.10
C GLY A 124 -14.94 9.61 6.46
N ALA A 125 -14.75 8.46 5.78
CA ALA A 125 -13.59 7.58 6.00
C ALA A 125 -12.28 8.33 5.70
N LEU A 126 -12.20 9.05 4.59
CA LEU A 126 -11.00 9.81 4.21
C LEU A 126 -10.71 10.95 5.20
N VAL A 127 -11.72 11.66 5.68
CA VAL A 127 -11.59 12.70 6.70
C VAL A 127 -11.12 12.10 8.04
N ALA A 128 -11.66 10.94 8.42
CA ALA A 128 -11.27 10.23 9.64
C ALA A 128 -9.82 9.75 9.57
N ILE A 129 -9.40 9.18 8.44
CA ILE A 129 -8.02 8.74 8.20
C ILE A 129 -7.06 9.94 8.26
N ASP A 130 -7.42 11.06 7.62
CA ASP A 130 -6.58 12.29 7.68
C ASP A 130 -6.45 12.83 9.12
N TYR A 131 -7.50 12.73 9.94
CA TYR A 131 -7.46 13.12 11.35
C TYR A 131 -6.44 12.32 12.15
N LEU A 132 -6.33 11.02 11.89
CA LEU A 132 -5.44 10.11 12.62
C LEU A 132 -3.95 10.32 12.32
N LYS A 133 -3.61 11.06 11.26
CA LYS A 133 -2.21 11.39 10.87
C LYS A 133 -1.30 10.18 10.84
N VAL A 134 -1.67 9.19 10.05
CA VAL A 134 -0.88 7.98 9.86
C VAL A 134 0.06 8.12 8.65
N ASP A 135 1.21 7.45 8.71
CA ASP A 135 2.22 7.50 7.64
C ASP A 135 1.90 6.51 6.51
N LYS A 136 1.29 5.37 6.86
CA LYS A 136 0.97 4.26 5.95
C LYS A 136 -0.32 3.58 6.37
N ILE A 137 -1.01 3.03 5.38
CA ILE A 137 -2.27 2.31 5.57
C ILE A 137 -2.12 0.94 4.92
N TYR A 138 -2.43 -0.09 5.69
CA TYR A 138 -2.40 -1.47 5.23
C TYR A 138 -3.73 -2.16 5.51
N SER A 139 -3.99 -3.22 4.78
CA SER A 139 -5.13 -4.09 5.04
C SER A 139 -4.76 -5.55 4.84
N LYS A 140 -5.31 -6.40 5.68
CA LYS A 140 -5.40 -7.84 5.42
C LYS A 140 -6.30 -8.08 4.21
N SER A 141 -6.24 -9.31 3.65
CA SER A 141 -7.17 -9.77 2.63
C SER A 141 -8.63 -9.51 3.02
N LEU A 142 -9.43 -8.97 2.08
CA LEU A 142 -10.85 -8.74 2.29
C LEU A 142 -11.62 -10.06 2.20
N LYS A 143 -12.73 -10.16 2.94
CA LYS A 143 -13.52 -11.38 3.00
C LYS A 143 -14.66 -11.36 1.99
N ALA A 144 -14.84 -12.46 1.29
CA ALA A 144 -15.92 -12.69 0.36
C ALA A 144 -16.79 -13.87 0.83
N GLY A 145 -18.10 -13.68 0.78
CA GLY A 145 -19.04 -14.76 1.04
C GLY A 145 -19.15 -15.73 -0.14
N LYS A 146 -19.65 -16.93 0.10
CA LYS A 146 -19.96 -17.93 -0.93
C LYS A 146 -21.48 -18.11 -1.09
N GLY A 147 -21.89 -18.63 -2.26
CA GLY A 147 -23.28 -18.92 -2.56
C GLY A 147 -24.07 -17.67 -2.97
N PHE A 148 -25.36 -17.68 -2.66
CA PHE A 148 -26.31 -16.64 -3.09
C PHE A 148 -26.99 -16.00 -1.90
N ILE A 149 -27.33 -14.73 -2.06
CA ILE A 149 -28.15 -13.94 -1.14
C ILE A 149 -29.41 -13.47 -1.87
N LYS A 150 -30.49 -13.32 -1.13
CA LYS A 150 -31.76 -12.81 -1.65
C LYS A 150 -31.72 -11.27 -1.62
N THR A 151 -31.81 -10.66 -2.80
CA THR A 151 -31.91 -9.21 -2.98
C THR A 151 -33.26 -8.83 -3.60
N VAL A 152 -33.47 -7.54 -3.78
CA VAL A 152 -34.69 -7.02 -4.48
C VAL A 152 -34.71 -7.49 -5.95
N GLU A 153 -33.52 -7.68 -6.55
CA GLU A 153 -33.36 -8.13 -7.95
C GLU A 153 -33.38 -9.68 -8.08
N GLY A 154 -33.58 -10.41 -6.99
CA GLY A 154 -33.59 -11.87 -6.97
C GLY A 154 -32.39 -12.47 -6.22
N ASN A 155 -32.04 -13.72 -6.57
CA ASN A 155 -30.88 -14.39 -5.97
C ASN A 155 -29.59 -13.93 -6.65
N MET A 156 -28.78 -13.18 -5.92
CA MET A 156 -27.50 -12.66 -6.40
C MET A 156 -26.32 -13.35 -5.69
N PRO A 157 -25.15 -13.46 -6.34
CA PRO A 157 -23.95 -13.99 -5.66
C PRO A 157 -23.63 -13.18 -4.39
N ALA A 158 -23.30 -13.87 -3.30
CA ALA A 158 -22.87 -13.24 -2.04
C ALA A 158 -21.62 -12.36 -2.20
N PHE A 159 -20.74 -12.74 -3.13
CA PHE A 159 -19.67 -11.89 -3.64
C PHE A 159 -20.12 -11.29 -4.97
N ASN A 160 -20.70 -10.11 -4.91
CA ASN A 160 -21.30 -9.46 -6.06
C ASN A 160 -20.29 -9.01 -7.11
N PHE A 161 -20.78 -8.80 -8.35
CA PHE A 161 -19.93 -8.47 -9.50
C PHE A 161 -19.17 -7.15 -9.32
N ALA A 162 -19.77 -6.14 -8.72
CA ALA A 162 -19.14 -4.84 -8.50
C ALA A 162 -17.99 -4.96 -7.51
N THR A 163 -18.19 -5.65 -6.38
CA THR A 163 -17.12 -5.91 -5.41
C THR A 163 -15.98 -6.72 -6.01
N ALA A 164 -16.29 -7.73 -6.83
CA ALA A 164 -15.27 -8.55 -7.51
C ALA A 164 -14.41 -7.71 -8.46
N GLU A 165 -15.00 -6.84 -9.25
CA GLU A 165 -14.26 -5.93 -10.15
C GLU A 165 -13.42 -4.90 -9.38
N LEU A 166 -13.92 -4.37 -8.25
CA LEU A 166 -13.19 -3.44 -7.39
C LEU A 166 -11.96 -4.06 -6.74
N LEU A 167 -11.95 -5.38 -6.54
CA LEU A 167 -10.92 -6.12 -5.85
C LEU A 167 -9.99 -6.93 -6.77
N LYS A 168 -9.97 -6.68 -8.08
CA LYS A 168 -9.14 -7.43 -9.05
C LYS A 168 -7.67 -7.57 -8.64
N ASP A 169 -7.08 -6.49 -8.13
CA ASP A 169 -5.66 -6.45 -7.76
C ASP A 169 -5.47 -6.45 -6.23
N PHE A 170 -6.49 -6.87 -5.49
CA PHE A 170 -6.47 -6.91 -4.04
C PHE A 170 -6.74 -8.34 -3.53
N PRO A 171 -6.01 -8.84 -2.52
CA PRO A 171 -6.20 -10.21 -2.03
C PRO A 171 -7.57 -10.38 -1.38
N VAL A 172 -8.24 -11.50 -1.72
CA VAL A 172 -9.58 -11.85 -1.24
C VAL A 172 -9.55 -13.27 -0.67
N GLU A 173 -10.16 -13.45 0.51
CA GLU A 173 -10.36 -14.73 1.15
C GLU A 173 -11.85 -15.11 1.12
N PHE A 174 -12.16 -16.28 0.56
CA PHE A 174 -13.52 -16.79 0.45
C PHE A 174 -13.91 -17.60 1.70
N LEU A 175 -14.97 -17.16 2.37
CA LEU A 175 -15.52 -17.84 3.55
C LEU A 175 -16.80 -18.62 3.18
N PRO A 176 -17.09 -19.77 3.84
CA PRO A 176 -18.28 -20.56 3.57
C PRO A 176 -19.54 -19.95 4.23
N ILE A 177 -19.81 -18.68 3.96
CA ILE A 177 -20.89 -17.89 4.56
C ILE A 177 -21.72 -17.28 3.43
N SER A 178 -23.02 -17.53 3.43
CA SER A 178 -23.95 -16.97 2.44
C SER A 178 -24.43 -15.57 2.88
N ALA A 179 -23.52 -14.61 2.82
CA ALA A 179 -23.78 -13.20 3.12
C ALA A 179 -22.85 -12.30 2.31
N GLU A 180 -23.27 -11.07 2.04
CA GLU A 180 -22.37 -10.04 1.53
C GLU A 180 -21.48 -9.56 2.68
N LEU A 181 -20.21 -9.99 2.68
CA LEU A 181 -19.24 -9.69 3.73
C LEU A 181 -18.52 -8.37 3.47
N THR A 182 -18.11 -8.14 2.24
CA THR A 182 -17.51 -6.89 1.79
C THR A 182 -18.42 -6.23 0.77
N THR A 183 -18.86 -5.01 1.09
CA THR A 183 -19.68 -4.21 0.17
C THR A 183 -18.84 -3.50 -0.89
N PRO A 184 -19.42 -3.08 -2.02
CA PRO A 184 -18.70 -2.29 -3.03
C PRO A 184 -18.07 -1.03 -2.45
N THR A 185 -18.75 -0.30 -1.56
CA THR A 185 -18.22 0.90 -0.90
C THR A 185 -17.01 0.58 -0.02
N GLY A 186 -17.11 -0.46 0.81
CA GLY A 186 -16.00 -0.91 1.65
C GLY A 186 -14.79 -1.38 0.84
N ALA A 187 -15.05 -2.16 -0.23
CA ALA A 187 -14.03 -2.60 -1.18
C ALA A 187 -13.31 -1.42 -1.84
N ALA A 188 -14.07 -0.45 -2.37
CA ALA A 188 -13.52 0.72 -3.05
C ALA A 188 -12.68 1.61 -2.12
N ILE A 189 -13.12 1.83 -0.88
CA ILE A 189 -12.36 2.60 0.10
C ILE A 189 -11.05 1.86 0.40
N ILE A 190 -11.10 0.63 0.92
CA ILE A 190 -9.90 -0.08 1.39
C ILE A 190 -8.91 -0.33 0.26
N SER A 191 -9.36 -0.83 -0.90
CA SER A 191 -8.46 -1.10 -2.03
C SER A 191 -7.83 0.15 -2.66
N THR A 192 -8.37 1.34 -2.37
CA THR A 192 -7.79 2.60 -2.84
C THR A 192 -6.79 3.19 -1.85
N VAL A 193 -7.07 3.10 -0.53
CA VAL A 193 -6.25 3.78 0.48
C VAL A 193 -5.21 2.87 1.13
N ALA A 194 -5.35 1.55 1.07
CA ALA A 194 -4.51 0.60 1.78
C ALA A 194 -3.68 -0.27 0.82
N GLU A 195 -2.43 -0.53 1.21
CA GLU A 195 -1.60 -1.57 0.59
C GLU A 195 -1.95 -2.93 1.23
N PRO A 196 -2.07 -4.03 0.45
CA PRO A 196 -2.34 -5.35 1.03
C PRO A 196 -1.14 -5.86 1.82
N ALA A 197 -1.38 -6.40 3.03
CA ALA A 197 -0.32 -6.90 3.90
C ALA A 197 -0.87 -7.94 4.91
N ASP A 198 -1.04 -9.19 4.49
CA ASP A 198 -1.53 -10.26 5.37
C ASP A 198 -0.56 -10.59 6.50
N ASN A 199 0.74 -10.39 6.30
CA ASN A 199 1.81 -10.69 7.25
C ASN A 199 2.48 -9.43 7.81
N LEU A 200 1.72 -8.34 8.00
CA LEU A 200 2.26 -7.12 8.60
C LEU A 200 2.67 -7.37 10.06
N ILE A 201 3.90 -6.96 10.39
CA ILE A 201 4.40 -6.98 11.77
C ILE A 201 4.30 -5.57 12.33
N LEU A 202 3.46 -5.41 13.34
CA LEU A 202 3.44 -4.20 14.17
C LEU A 202 4.40 -4.39 15.34
N SER A 203 5.39 -3.52 15.46
CA SER A 203 6.32 -3.51 16.60
C SER A 203 5.62 -3.10 17.90
N LYS A 204 4.53 -2.32 17.78
CA LYS A 204 3.68 -1.90 18.89
C LYS A 204 2.27 -1.61 18.41
N ILE A 205 1.27 -2.11 19.11
CA ILE A 205 -0.13 -1.68 18.98
C ILE A 205 -0.36 -0.50 19.93
N ILE A 206 -0.85 0.61 19.41
CA ILE A 206 -1.13 1.84 20.18
C ILE A 206 -2.61 1.87 20.57
N SER A 207 -3.51 1.59 19.63
CA SER A 207 -4.95 1.55 19.85
C SER A 207 -5.65 0.61 18.89
N ILE A 208 -6.84 0.16 19.29
CA ILE A 208 -7.68 -0.76 18.52
C ILE A 208 -9.08 -0.16 18.45
N GLY A 209 -9.65 -0.13 17.25
CA GLY A 209 -11.04 0.26 17.02
C GLY A 209 -11.83 -0.88 16.40
N MET A 210 -13.08 -1.01 16.80
CA MET A 210 -14.02 -2.05 16.38
C MET A 210 -15.25 -1.42 15.77
N GLY A 211 -15.49 -1.68 14.49
CA GLY A 211 -16.71 -1.26 13.78
C GLY A 211 -17.57 -2.44 13.39
N THR A 212 -18.88 -2.27 13.46
CA THR A 212 -19.85 -3.27 12.99
C THR A 212 -20.86 -2.66 12.05
N GLY A 213 -21.33 -3.46 11.11
CA GLY A 213 -22.40 -3.08 10.19
C GLY A 213 -23.78 -3.36 10.77
N THR A 214 -24.79 -3.04 9.97
CA THR A 214 -26.20 -3.24 10.33
C THR A 214 -26.59 -4.73 10.34
N GLN A 215 -25.99 -5.53 9.44
CA GLN A 215 -26.33 -6.94 9.28
C GLN A 215 -25.72 -7.77 10.42
N ASP A 216 -26.57 -8.56 11.08
CA ASP A 216 -26.15 -9.58 12.03
C ASP A 216 -26.01 -10.93 11.31
N ILE A 217 -24.86 -11.56 11.41
CA ILE A 217 -24.56 -12.83 10.74
C ILE A 217 -24.54 -13.90 11.82
N LYS A 218 -25.47 -14.87 11.70
CA LYS A 218 -25.55 -15.98 12.63
C LYS A 218 -24.19 -16.70 12.74
N ASP A 219 -23.79 -17.02 13.97
CA ASP A 219 -22.59 -17.77 14.34
C ASP A 219 -21.25 -17.06 14.04
N TYR A 220 -21.28 -15.82 13.53
CA TYR A 220 -20.05 -15.07 13.17
C TYR A 220 -20.13 -13.59 13.60
N PRO A 221 -19.10 -13.07 14.27
CA PRO A 221 -19.05 -11.65 14.61
C PRO A 221 -18.80 -10.79 13.37
N ASN A 222 -19.82 -10.11 12.87
CA ASN A 222 -19.68 -9.19 11.73
C ASN A 222 -18.96 -7.92 12.17
N LEU A 223 -17.65 -7.97 12.23
CA LEU A 223 -16.78 -6.93 12.76
C LEU A 223 -15.64 -6.60 11.78
N LEU A 224 -15.34 -5.32 11.70
CA LEU A 224 -14.09 -4.80 11.17
C LEU A 224 -13.23 -4.28 12.34
N ARG A 225 -12.06 -4.85 12.52
CA ARG A 225 -11.07 -4.39 13.48
C ARG A 225 -10.05 -3.51 12.79
N VAL A 226 -9.67 -2.42 13.42
CA VAL A 226 -8.67 -1.50 12.89
C VAL A 226 -7.64 -1.20 13.98
N PHE A 227 -6.37 -1.31 13.62
CA PHE A 227 -5.27 -1.01 14.53
C PHE A 227 -4.60 0.31 14.16
N ILE A 228 -4.26 1.10 15.17
CA ILE A 228 -3.17 2.07 15.07
C ILE A 228 -1.97 1.45 15.76
N GLY A 229 -0.86 1.36 15.05
CA GLY A 229 0.37 0.80 15.59
C GLY A 229 1.60 1.48 15.02
N GLU A 230 2.74 1.04 15.52
CA GLU A 230 4.04 1.36 14.97
C GLU A 230 4.57 0.15 14.21
N SER A 231 5.22 0.41 13.10
CA SER A 231 5.96 -0.63 12.39
C SER A 231 7.33 -0.12 12.02
N ASP A 232 8.29 -1.02 12.16
CA ASP A 232 9.65 -0.83 11.69
C ASP A 232 9.83 -1.30 10.23
N GLU A 233 8.74 -1.36 9.48
CA GLU A 233 8.65 -1.89 8.11
C GLU A 233 9.69 -1.28 7.14
N LYS A 234 10.18 -0.06 7.43
CA LYS A 234 11.32 0.50 6.69
C LYS A 234 12.61 -0.32 6.85
N LEU A 235 12.66 -1.23 7.82
CA LEU A 235 13.78 -2.12 8.07
C LEU A 235 13.63 -3.48 7.39
N HIS A 236 12.40 -3.86 7.02
CA HIS A 236 12.10 -5.12 6.38
C HIS A 236 11.57 -4.89 4.97
N ASP A 237 12.11 -5.57 4.01
CA ASP A 237 11.49 -5.72 2.71
C ASP A 237 11.63 -7.17 2.22
N GLU A 238 10.75 -7.54 1.32
CA GLU A 238 10.86 -8.80 0.60
C GLU A 238 11.49 -8.55 -0.75
N CYS A 239 12.40 -9.40 -1.13
CA CYS A 239 12.96 -9.42 -2.47
C CYS A 239 12.99 -10.86 -3.01
N THR A 240 12.95 -10.95 -4.33
CA THR A 240 13.11 -12.21 -5.04
C THR A 240 14.58 -12.40 -5.38
N ILE A 241 15.10 -13.57 -5.07
CA ILE A 241 16.41 -14.02 -5.55
C ILE A 241 16.17 -14.99 -6.70
N ILE A 242 16.76 -14.69 -7.85
CA ILE A 242 16.72 -15.56 -9.03
C ILE A 242 18.15 -16.05 -9.26
N LYS A 243 18.31 -17.36 -9.36
CA LYS A 243 19.61 -18.04 -9.50
C LYS A 243 19.62 -18.99 -10.68
N THR A 244 20.70 -19.02 -11.41
CA THR A 244 20.94 -20.03 -12.43
C THR A 244 22.42 -20.39 -12.54
N ASN A 245 22.71 -21.68 -12.83
CA ASN A 245 24.06 -22.16 -13.06
C ASN A 245 24.31 -22.23 -14.56
N ILE A 246 25.45 -21.73 -15.01
CA ILE A 246 25.83 -21.65 -16.42
C ILE A 246 27.28 -22.11 -16.57
N ASP A 247 27.54 -23.10 -17.45
CA ASP A 247 28.88 -23.67 -17.73
C ASP A 247 29.27 -23.63 -19.23
N ASP A 248 28.41 -23.04 -20.06
CA ASP A 248 28.53 -23.09 -21.52
C ASP A 248 28.34 -21.72 -22.21
N MET A 249 28.44 -20.63 -21.46
CA MET A 249 28.26 -19.26 -21.98
C MET A 249 29.60 -18.55 -22.11
N ASN A 250 29.75 -17.75 -23.18
CA ASN A 250 30.91 -16.89 -23.35
C ASN A 250 30.98 -15.84 -22.23
N PRO A 251 32.09 -15.74 -21.48
CA PRO A 251 32.21 -14.76 -20.39
C PRO A 251 32.02 -13.30 -20.80
N GLN A 252 32.29 -12.93 -22.04
CA GLN A 252 32.11 -11.56 -22.54
C GLN A 252 30.61 -11.15 -22.59
N ASP A 253 29.70 -12.10 -22.77
CA ASP A 253 28.27 -11.84 -22.93
C ASP A 253 27.60 -11.40 -21.63
N TYR A 254 28.22 -11.70 -20.48
CA TYR A 254 27.68 -11.28 -19.17
C TYR A 254 27.60 -9.76 -19.00
N ASP A 255 28.42 -8.98 -19.67
CA ASP A 255 28.38 -7.52 -19.59
C ASP A 255 27.03 -6.99 -20.06
N LEU A 256 26.60 -7.43 -21.26
CA LEU A 256 25.30 -7.08 -21.81
C LEU A 256 24.13 -7.61 -20.96
N VAL A 257 24.27 -8.83 -20.41
CA VAL A 257 23.25 -9.41 -19.51
C VAL A 257 23.07 -8.54 -18.27
N PHE A 258 24.17 -8.08 -17.66
CA PHE A 258 24.12 -7.19 -16.50
C PHE A 258 23.43 -5.87 -16.81
N GLU A 259 23.79 -5.22 -17.93
CA GLU A 259 23.15 -3.97 -18.36
C GLU A 259 21.63 -4.14 -18.47
N LYS A 260 21.17 -5.14 -19.23
CA LYS A 260 19.74 -5.41 -19.43
C LYS A 260 19.00 -5.73 -18.14
N LEU A 261 19.60 -6.48 -17.22
CA LEU A 261 19.02 -6.82 -15.92
C LEU A 261 18.88 -5.57 -15.03
N TYR A 262 19.87 -4.69 -14.99
CA TYR A 262 19.78 -3.43 -14.25
C TYR A 262 18.76 -2.47 -14.87
N GLU A 263 18.68 -2.38 -16.18
CA GLU A 263 17.64 -1.62 -16.88
C GLU A 263 16.22 -2.15 -16.62
N ALA A 264 16.09 -3.47 -16.44
CA ALA A 264 14.82 -4.10 -16.06
C ALA A 264 14.46 -3.88 -14.58
N GLY A 265 15.36 -3.28 -13.79
CA GLY A 265 15.12 -2.94 -12.37
C GLY A 265 15.65 -3.97 -11.39
N ALA A 266 16.67 -4.77 -11.76
CA ALA A 266 17.40 -5.58 -10.82
C ALA A 266 18.05 -4.68 -9.74
N LEU A 267 17.99 -5.14 -8.49
CA LEU A 267 18.61 -4.45 -7.35
C LEU A 267 20.11 -4.76 -7.26
N GLU A 268 20.46 -6.00 -7.62
CA GLU A 268 21.81 -6.52 -7.56
C GLU A 268 21.94 -7.65 -8.57
N VAL A 269 23.08 -7.74 -9.25
CA VAL A 269 23.45 -8.82 -10.17
C VAL A 269 24.90 -9.18 -9.92
N PHE A 270 25.17 -10.45 -9.70
CA PHE A 270 26.55 -10.91 -9.51
C PHE A 270 26.77 -12.35 -9.94
N LEU A 271 28.01 -12.69 -10.22
CA LEU A 271 28.48 -14.02 -10.57
C LEU A 271 29.27 -14.62 -9.39
N THR A 272 29.02 -15.89 -9.11
CA THR A 272 29.82 -16.68 -8.18
C THR A 272 30.44 -17.84 -8.94
N PRO A 273 31.77 -18.01 -8.99
CA PRO A 273 32.42 -19.18 -9.60
C PRO A 273 31.96 -20.45 -8.89
N ILE A 274 31.65 -21.48 -9.67
CA ILE A 274 31.24 -22.80 -9.16
C ILE A 274 31.87 -23.90 -10.01
N ILE A 275 31.92 -25.11 -9.44
CA ILE A 275 32.23 -26.33 -10.19
C ILE A 275 30.92 -27.12 -10.30
N MET A 276 30.54 -27.43 -11.52
CA MET A 276 29.32 -28.16 -11.84
C MET A 276 29.61 -29.66 -12.04
N LYS A 277 28.57 -30.43 -12.38
CA LYS A 277 28.69 -31.86 -12.69
C LYS A 277 29.78 -32.09 -13.75
N HIS A 278 30.42 -33.25 -13.71
CA HIS A 278 31.56 -33.62 -14.57
C HIS A 278 32.74 -32.68 -14.45
N SER A 279 32.94 -32.06 -13.28
CA SER A 279 34.08 -31.16 -12.97
C SER A 279 34.15 -29.94 -13.90
N ARG A 280 33.04 -29.48 -14.48
CA ARG A 280 33.02 -28.32 -15.37
C ARG A 280 33.06 -27.01 -14.57
N PRO A 281 34.01 -26.12 -14.85
CA PRO A 281 33.91 -24.77 -14.31
C PRO A 281 32.70 -24.05 -14.87
N GLY A 282 32.03 -23.28 -14.03
CA GLY A 282 30.86 -22.48 -14.40
C GLY A 282 30.61 -21.33 -13.45
N VAL A 283 29.53 -20.65 -13.62
CA VAL A 283 29.13 -19.54 -12.76
C VAL A 283 27.69 -19.71 -12.26
N LEU A 284 27.47 -19.34 -11.04
CA LEU A 284 26.12 -19.09 -10.49
C LEU A 284 25.80 -17.61 -10.70
N LEU A 285 24.94 -17.33 -11.67
CA LEU A 285 24.37 -15.99 -11.84
C LEU A 285 23.23 -15.80 -10.83
N THR A 286 23.37 -14.75 -10.03
CA THR A 286 22.36 -14.37 -9.01
C THR A 286 21.84 -12.98 -9.28
N VAL A 287 20.51 -12.84 -9.29
CA VAL A 287 19.80 -11.57 -9.50
C VAL A 287 18.86 -11.34 -8.31
N LEU A 288 18.94 -10.17 -7.69
CA LEU A 288 17.98 -9.70 -6.69
C LEU A 288 17.03 -8.69 -7.32
N CYS A 289 15.73 -8.87 -7.12
CA CYS A 289 14.71 -7.92 -7.58
C CYS A 289 13.52 -7.82 -6.60
N GLN A 290 12.77 -6.74 -6.70
CA GLN A 290 11.49 -6.57 -5.99
C GLN A 290 10.31 -6.53 -6.95
N LYS A 291 10.48 -5.84 -8.07
CA LYS A 291 9.48 -5.65 -9.13
C LYS A 291 9.99 -6.26 -10.43
N ASN A 292 9.11 -6.35 -11.42
CA ASN A 292 9.48 -6.77 -12.79
C ASN A 292 10.09 -8.19 -12.87
N LYS A 293 9.75 -9.09 -11.94
CA LYS A 293 10.24 -10.47 -11.91
C LYS A 293 10.11 -11.16 -13.28
N THR A 294 8.97 -11.05 -13.94
CA THR A 294 8.72 -11.66 -15.26
C THR A 294 9.70 -11.14 -16.30
N LYS A 295 9.88 -9.82 -16.40
CA LYS A 295 10.82 -9.21 -17.34
C LYS A 295 12.27 -9.67 -17.10
N ILE A 296 12.67 -9.82 -15.85
CA ILE A 296 14.02 -10.33 -15.48
C ILE A 296 14.19 -11.79 -15.89
N VAL A 297 13.16 -12.62 -15.66
CA VAL A 297 13.14 -14.02 -16.09
C VAL A 297 13.26 -14.13 -17.62
N ASP A 298 12.51 -13.32 -18.37
CA ASP A 298 12.54 -13.29 -19.83
C ASP A 298 13.94 -12.91 -20.36
N ILE A 299 14.61 -11.93 -19.72
CA ILE A 299 15.99 -11.54 -20.06
C ILE A 299 16.95 -12.71 -19.82
N LEU A 300 16.86 -13.39 -18.68
CA LEU A 300 17.72 -14.52 -18.36
C LEU A 300 17.58 -15.66 -19.39
N PHE A 301 16.39 -16.03 -19.77
CA PHE A 301 16.17 -17.07 -20.79
C PHE A 301 16.58 -16.62 -22.20
N LYS A 302 16.49 -15.36 -22.52
CA LYS A 302 16.83 -14.84 -23.85
C LYS A 302 18.32 -14.59 -24.04
N GLU A 303 18.99 -14.08 -23.00
CA GLU A 303 20.36 -13.56 -23.11
C GLU A 303 21.41 -14.50 -22.51
N THR A 304 20.99 -15.64 -21.94
CA THR A 304 21.91 -16.66 -21.41
C THR A 304 21.62 -18.04 -22.00
N THR A 305 22.52 -18.99 -21.82
CA THR A 305 22.36 -20.37 -22.25
C THR A 305 21.52 -21.22 -21.29
N THR A 306 21.05 -20.63 -20.17
CA THR A 306 20.32 -21.39 -19.14
C THR A 306 18.97 -21.93 -19.64
N LEU A 307 18.66 -23.15 -19.27
CA LEU A 307 17.38 -23.79 -19.51
C LEU A 307 16.47 -23.82 -18.28
N GLY A 308 16.97 -23.35 -17.13
CA GLY A 308 16.20 -23.35 -15.89
C GLY A 308 16.75 -22.42 -14.85
N ILE A 309 15.85 -21.83 -14.08
CA ILE A 309 16.15 -20.88 -13.01
C ILE A 309 15.50 -21.32 -11.70
N ARG A 310 16.11 -20.94 -10.59
CA ARG A 310 15.54 -21.10 -9.24
C ARG A 310 15.08 -19.73 -8.76
N ILE A 311 13.90 -19.69 -8.16
CA ILE A 311 13.29 -18.44 -7.68
C ILE A 311 12.94 -18.62 -6.21
N GLU A 312 13.50 -17.78 -5.37
CA GLU A 312 13.32 -17.77 -3.92
C GLU A 312 12.81 -16.42 -3.46
N SER A 313 11.83 -16.38 -2.56
CA SER A 313 11.48 -15.16 -1.84
C SER A 313 12.31 -15.07 -0.57
N THR A 314 12.88 -13.91 -0.30
CA THR A 314 13.69 -13.70 0.90
C THR A 314 13.36 -12.38 1.57
N LYS A 315 13.37 -12.39 2.90
CA LYS A 315 13.22 -11.19 3.71
C LYS A 315 14.58 -10.53 3.90
N ARG A 316 14.63 -9.22 3.71
CA ARG A 316 15.84 -8.43 3.83
C ARG A 316 15.67 -7.36 4.90
N LEU A 317 16.63 -7.27 5.82
CA LEU A 317 16.72 -6.20 6.80
C LEU A 317 17.55 -5.04 6.23
N LYS A 318 17.03 -3.82 6.35
CA LYS A 318 17.72 -2.59 5.91
C LYS A 318 17.75 -1.58 7.03
N LEU A 319 18.85 -0.88 7.19
CA LEU A 319 18.89 0.29 8.06
C LEU A 319 18.00 1.40 7.49
N ARG A 320 17.38 2.18 8.36
CA ARG A 320 16.71 3.43 7.97
C ARG A 320 17.75 4.34 7.31
N ARG A 321 17.52 4.69 6.06
CA ARG A 321 18.42 5.52 5.28
C ARG A 321 17.69 6.68 4.63
N LYS A 322 18.38 7.83 4.61
CA LYS A 322 17.93 9.03 3.90
C LYS A 322 19.02 9.45 2.92
N ILE A 323 18.64 10.07 1.82
CA ILE A 323 19.58 10.71 0.91
C ILE A 323 19.42 12.21 1.11
N ILE A 324 20.51 12.85 1.55
CA ILE A 324 20.57 14.30 1.70
C ILE A 324 21.52 14.87 0.65
N LYS A 325 21.27 16.10 0.19
CA LYS A 325 22.18 16.84 -0.68
C LYS A 325 23.00 17.77 0.18
N VAL A 326 24.32 17.65 0.07
CA VAL A 326 25.27 18.49 0.80
C VAL A 326 26.02 19.36 -0.20
N LYS A 327 26.01 20.68 0.03
CA LYS A 327 26.80 21.64 -0.75
C LYS A 327 28.25 21.60 -0.26
N THR A 328 29.19 21.28 -1.17
CA THR A 328 30.61 21.18 -0.92
C THR A 328 31.38 22.24 -1.74
N PRO A 329 32.68 22.46 -1.51
CA PRO A 329 33.49 23.34 -2.35
C PRO A 329 33.54 22.94 -3.83
N TYR A 330 33.31 21.67 -4.14
CA TYR A 330 33.31 21.12 -5.51
C TYR A 330 31.90 20.99 -6.12
N GLY A 331 30.86 21.48 -5.44
CA GLY A 331 29.46 21.36 -5.86
C GLY A 331 28.61 20.50 -4.93
N ASN A 332 27.42 20.17 -5.38
CA ASN A 332 26.48 19.37 -4.58
C ASN A 332 26.81 17.87 -4.69
N ILE A 333 26.82 17.19 -3.55
CA ILE A 333 26.94 15.72 -3.48
C ILE A 333 25.78 15.11 -2.72
N ARG A 334 25.27 13.99 -3.19
CA ARG A 334 24.29 13.18 -2.45
C ARG A 334 25.03 12.32 -1.42
N VAL A 335 24.49 12.31 -0.22
CA VAL A 335 25.02 11.56 0.91
C VAL A 335 23.92 10.64 1.42
N LYS A 336 24.19 9.35 1.44
CA LYS A 336 23.34 8.35 2.10
C LYS A 336 23.65 8.38 3.59
N THR A 337 22.63 8.62 4.40
CA THR A 337 22.73 8.52 5.87
C THR A 337 21.90 7.36 6.37
N ALA A 338 22.40 6.61 7.35
CA ALA A 338 21.71 5.52 8.03
C ALA A 338 21.84 5.68 9.54
N GLU A 339 20.73 5.44 10.26
CA GLU A 339 20.69 5.49 11.72
C GLU A 339 20.94 4.10 12.30
N ILE A 340 21.87 4.00 13.27
CA ILE A 340 22.21 2.78 14.01
C ILE A 340 22.22 3.13 15.50
N GLY A 341 21.10 2.83 16.17
CA GLY A 341 20.89 3.33 17.54
C GLY A 341 20.99 4.87 17.56
N ASN A 342 21.83 5.41 18.42
CA ASN A 342 22.07 6.86 18.53
C ASN A 342 23.18 7.38 17.60
N LYS A 343 23.67 6.56 16.68
CA LYS A 343 24.78 6.94 15.77
C LYS A 343 24.27 7.04 14.33
N THR A 344 24.73 8.07 13.61
CA THR A 344 24.49 8.21 12.19
C THR A 344 25.72 7.72 11.42
N ARG A 345 25.52 6.73 10.55
CA ARG A 345 26.51 6.33 9.53
C ARG A 345 26.17 7.07 8.24
N PHE A 346 27.17 7.50 7.50
CA PHE A 346 26.96 8.11 6.18
C PHE A 346 27.93 7.57 5.13
N SER A 347 27.53 7.69 3.87
CA SER A 347 28.38 7.40 2.71
C SER A 347 28.09 8.38 1.58
N LEU A 348 29.14 8.79 0.88
CA LEU A 348 29.05 9.65 -0.31
C LEU A 348 28.58 8.84 -1.51
N GLU A 349 27.70 9.41 -2.35
CA GLU A 349 27.22 8.74 -3.57
C GLU A 349 28.34 8.65 -4.61
N TYR A 350 28.70 7.43 -5.01
CA TYR A 350 29.85 7.16 -5.91
C TYR A 350 29.73 7.90 -7.24
N GLN A 351 28.55 7.91 -7.85
CA GLN A 351 28.35 8.57 -9.15
C GLN A 351 28.58 10.08 -9.09
N ASP A 352 28.23 10.70 -7.97
CA ASP A 352 28.49 12.12 -7.78
C ASP A 352 29.97 12.40 -7.54
N LEU A 353 30.64 11.55 -6.74
CA LEU A 353 32.09 11.60 -6.55
C LEU A 353 32.86 11.44 -7.89
N LYS A 354 32.46 10.44 -8.70
CA LYS A 354 33.06 10.20 -10.01
C LYS A 354 32.95 11.42 -10.93
N LYS A 355 31.75 12.00 -11.02
CA LYS A 355 31.51 13.21 -11.83
C LYS A 355 32.33 14.41 -11.36
N ILE A 356 32.40 14.63 -10.05
CA ILE A 356 33.19 15.72 -9.47
C ILE A 356 34.68 15.53 -9.73
N ALA A 357 35.22 14.32 -9.51
CA ALA A 357 36.61 13.98 -9.75
C ALA A 357 36.98 14.23 -11.21
N GLN A 358 36.20 13.72 -12.16
CA GLN A 358 36.41 13.92 -13.58
C GLN A 358 36.35 15.40 -13.99
N LYS A 359 35.35 16.15 -13.51
CA LYS A 359 35.19 17.55 -13.85
C LYS A 359 36.33 18.44 -13.37
N ASN A 360 36.92 18.11 -12.21
CA ASN A 360 37.94 18.92 -11.57
C ASN A 360 39.36 18.32 -11.74
N ASN A 361 39.52 17.25 -12.51
CA ASN A 361 40.77 16.51 -12.71
C ASN A 361 41.47 16.13 -11.38
N LEU A 362 40.69 15.60 -10.44
CA LEU A 362 41.12 15.22 -9.10
C LEU A 362 41.21 13.72 -8.93
N SER A 363 42.12 13.26 -8.07
CA SER A 363 42.14 11.88 -7.64
C SER A 363 40.85 11.54 -6.88
N LEU A 364 40.13 10.48 -7.34
CA LEU A 364 38.91 10.02 -6.71
C LEU A 364 39.10 9.65 -5.22
N ARG A 365 40.28 9.11 -4.89
CA ARG A 365 40.70 8.72 -3.54
C ARG A 365 40.85 9.94 -2.63
N GLU A 366 41.60 10.95 -3.11
CA GLU A 366 41.81 12.19 -2.35
C GLU A 366 40.53 12.97 -2.15
N LEU A 367 39.74 13.16 -3.22
CA LEU A 367 38.46 13.82 -3.17
C LEU A 367 37.49 13.11 -2.18
N ARG A 368 37.47 11.77 -2.18
CA ARG A 368 36.66 11.01 -1.23
C ARG A 368 37.05 11.28 0.21
N ASN A 369 38.39 11.25 0.50
CA ASN A 369 38.89 11.50 1.86
C ASN A 369 38.55 12.91 2.34
N GLU A 370 38.74 13.91 1.48
CA GLU A 370 38.45 15.31 1.77
C GLU A 370 36.93 15.53 2.02
N LEU A 371 36.08 15.07 1.09
CA LEU A 371 34.66 15.23 1.20
C LEU A 371 34.05 14.41 2.35
N THR A 372 34.64 13.27 2.70
CA THR A 372 34.20 12.52 3.90
C THR A 372 34.40 13.36 5.16
N LYS A 373 35.60 13.93 5.36
CA LYS A 373 35.88 14.81 6.50
C LYS A 373 35.01 16.06 6.51
N PHE A 374 34.75 16.63 5.33
CA PHE A 374 33.89 17.81 5.21
C PHE A 374 32.44 17.52 5.60
N VAL A 375 31.88 16.46 5.07
CA VAL A 375 30.49 16.03 5.32
C VAL A 375 30.30 15.58 6.78
N GLU A 376 31.30 14.90 7.34
CA GLU A 376 31.30 14.49 8.75
C GLU A 376 31.16 15.69 9.68
N LYS A 377 31.99 16.70 9.49
CA LYS A 377 31.90 17.96 10.26
C LYS A 377 30.55 18.66 10.12
N LYS A 378 29.91 18.56 8.94
CA LYS A 378 28.65 19.23 8.67
C LYS A 378 27.44 18.48 9.24
N ILE A 379 27.46 17.16 9.21
CA ILE A 379 26.39 16.31 9.78
C ILE A 379 26.40 16.35 11.30
N PHE A 380 27.57 16.20 11.93
CA PHE A 380 27.68 16.16 13.41
C PHE A 380 27.61 17.54 14.08
N ARG A 381 27.79 18.66 13.35
CA ARG A 381 27.55 20.01 13.90
C ARG A 381 26.08 20.43 13.93
N GLN A 382 25.17 19.67 13.32
CA GLN A 382 23.73 19.93 13.31
C GLN A 382 22.94 19.12 14.34
N THR A 383 23.60 18.28 15.14
CA THR A 383 22.98 17.60 16.28
C THR A 383 23.34 18.40 17.54
N PRO A 384 22.41 19.20 18.12
CA PRO A 384 22.62 19.75 19.45
C PRO A 384 22.64 18.58 20.44
N SER A 385 23.61 18.60 21.36
CA SER A 385 23.71 17.73 22.52
C SER A 385 22.45 17.78 23.41
#